data_3d5147b78938a6b121701ddc36bab000
#
_entry.id   3d5147b78938a6b121701ddc36bab000
#
_cell.length_a   1.000
_cell.length_b   1.000
_cell.length_c   1.000
_cell.angle_alpha   90.00
_cell.angle_beta   90.00
_cell.angle_gamma   90.00
#
_symmetry.space_group_name_H-M   'P 1'
#
loop_
_entity.id
_entity.type
_entity.pdbx_description
1 polymer ?
#
loop_
_entity_poly.entity_id
_entity_poly.type
_entity_poly.pdbx_seq_one_letter_code
_entity_poly.pdbx_strand_id
1 'polypeptide(L)'
;MDLAVNNLSLFFSAMLVVVALIISTKEKLGFTKDIIISVIRAVIQLVAVGYLLKYVFQVNNLILTLIMVLVIVSNAAFNAKKRSQQLQKGFLISFIAIGCSTGITIGILIFSGSIKFIPSQIIPISGMIASNSMVAIGLCYRNLDTLFQNQRQAVMEKLALGATIKLASLPIIQQSVKTGMAPTIDSAKTVGIVSLPGMMSGLIFAGVDPV
;
A
#
# COMPACT_ATOMS: atom_id res chain seq x y z
N MET A 1 15.95 27.33 -6.63
CA MET A 1 15.48 27.24 -5.24
C MET A 1 16.31 26.18 -4.54
N ASP A 2 17.15 26.56 -3.58
CA ASP A 2 17.89 25.57 -2.80
C ASP A 2 16.92 24.84 -1.89
N LEU A 3 16.61 23.61 -2.26
CA LEU A 3 15.81 22.67 -1.45
C LEU A 3 16.65 22.07 -0.30
N ALA A 4 17.62 22.84 0.22
CA ALA A 4 18.38 22.45 1.38
C ALA A 4 17.43 22.40 2.58
N VAL A 5 17.02 21.19 2.95
CA VAL A 5 16.22 20.95 4.16
C VAL A 5 17.03 21.46 5.34
N ASN A 6 16.60 22.59 5.91
CA ASN A 6 17.28 23.17 7.05
C ASN A 6 17.07 22.27 8.29
N ASN A 7 18.08 22.13 9.14
CA ASN A 7 18.00 21.34 10.38
C ASN A 7 16.80 21.77 11.25
N LEU A 8 16.41 23.03 11.16
CA LEU A 8 15.23 23.59 11.85
C LEU A 8 13.92 22.97 11.31
N SER A 9 13.79 22.76 10.00
CA SER A 9 12.62 22.10 9.39
C SER A 9 12.51 20.64 9.80
N LEU A 10 13.64 19.93 9.90
CA LEU A 10 13.69 18.57 10.42
C LEU A 10 13.25 18.50 11.87
N PHE A 11 13.67 19.46 12.69
CA PHE A 11 13.25 19.55 14.09
C PHE A 11 11.73 19.75 14.21
N PHE A 12 11.14 20.68 13.44
CA PHE A 12 9.70 20.89 13.47
C PHE A 12 8.91 19.70 12.95
N SER A 13 9.39 19.00 11.92
CA SER A 13 8.74 17.77 11.45
C SER A 13 8.79 16.63 12.50
N ALA A 14 9.91 16.51 13.22
CA ALA A 14 10.02 15.58 14.34
C ALA A 14 9.06 15.94 15.50
N MET A 15 8.81 17.23 15.73
CA MET A 15 7.88 17.70 16.76
C MET A 15 6.44 17.22 16.51
N LEU A 16 6.01 17.07 15.24
CA LEU A 16 4.69 16.51 14.90
C LEU A 16 4.56 15.06 15.38
N VAL A 17 5.63 14.28 15.30
CA VAL A 17 5.65 12.90 15.81
C VAL A 17 5.50 12.90 17.34
N VAL A 18 6.18 13.83 18.02
CA VAL A 18 6.07 14.00 19.48
C VAL A 18 4.64 14.35 19.88
N VAL A 19 3.96 15.24 19.16
CA VAL A 19 2.55 15.57 19.39
C VAL A 19 1.66 14.33 19.25
N ALA A 20 1.87 13.53 18.20
CA ALA A 20 1.12 12.27 18.01
C ALA A 20 1.36 11.29 19.17
N LEU A 21 2.59 11.19 19.69
CA LEU A 21 2.94 10.37 20.85
C LEU A 21 2.27 10.86 22.13
N ILE A 22 2.23 12.18 22.35
CA ILE A 22 1.57 12.79 23.51
C ILE A 22 0.06 12.47 23.50
N ILE A 23 -0.59 12.63 22.34
CA ILE A 23 -2.02 12.31 22.18
C ILE A 23 -2.25 10.82 22.44
N SER A 24 -1.44 9.95 21.83
CA SER A 24 -1.57 8.50 21.98
C SER A 24 -1.40 8.04 23.43
N THR A 25 -0.50 8.67 24.18
CA THR A 25 -0.28 8.35 25.61
C THR A 25 -1.36 8.92 26.49
N LYS A 26 -1.79 10.18 26.25
CA LYS A 26 -2.82 10.85 27.03
C LYS A 26 -4.19 10.16 26.90
N GLU A 27 -4.55 9.80 25.67
CA GLU A 27 -5.82 9.11 25.38
C GLU A 27 -5.74 7.58 25.56
N LYS A 28 -4.62 7.05 26.06
CA LYS A 28 -4.40 5.60 26.32
C LYS A 28 -4.76 4.71 25.12
N LEU A 29 -4.46 5.17 23.90
CA LEU A 29 -4.82 4.47 22.67
C LEU A 29 -4.08 3.14 22.46
N GLY A 30 -3.02 2.87 23.23
CA GLY A 30 -2.24 1.63 23.15
C GLY A 30 -1.25 1.56 21.97
N PHE A 31 -1.22 2.55 21.08
CA PHE A 31 -0.39 2.55 19.86
C PHE A 31 0.97 3.23 20.01
N THR A 32 1.35 3.69 21.19
CA THR A 32 2.59 4.47 21.42
C THR A 32 3.84 3.71 20.96
N LYS A 33 3.94 2.41 21.30
CA LYS A 33 5.07 1.56 20.86
C LYS A 33 5.09 1.38 19.34
N ASP A 34 3.94 1.18 18.73
CA ASP A 34 3.82 0.98 17.28
C ASP A 34 4.20 2.26 16.52
N ILE A 35 3.84 3.44 17.02
CA ILE A 35 4.24 4.73 16.43
C ILE A 35 5.76 4.87 16.45
N ILE A 36 6.40 4.66 17.61
CA ILE A 36 7.86 4.79 17.76
C ILE A 36 8.59 3.81 16.82
N ILE A 37 8.20 2.53 16.85
CA ILE A 37 8.81 1.50 16.02
C ILE A 37 8.61 1.83 14.54
N SER A 38 7.43 2.31 14.15
CA SER A 38 7.13 2.65 12.76
C SER A 38 7.96 3.82 12.26
N VAL A 39 8.16 4.87 13.07
CA VAL A 39 8.97 6.04 12.72
C VAL A 39 10.45 5.65 12.58
N ILE A 40 11.01 4.94 13.56
CA ILE A 40 12.41 4.48 13.49
C ILE A 40 12.63 3.58 12.27
N ARG A 41 11.71 2.63 12.03
CA ARG A 41 11.73 1.76 10.86
C ARG A 41 11.65 2.56 9.57
N ALA A 42 10.77 3.56 9.48
CA ALA A 42 10.63 4.39 8.28
C ALA A 42 11.92 5.13 7.95
N VAL A 43 12.57 5.75 8.93
CA VAL A 43 13.84 6.46 8.74
C VAL A 43 14.92 5.50 8.24
N ILE A 44 15.11 4.37 8.92
CA ILE A 44 16.12 3.36 8.53
C ILE A 44 15.83 2.83 7.13
N GLN A 45 14.57 2.51 6.82
CA GLN A 45 14.18 2.00 5.51
C GLN A 45 14.38 3.03 4.41
N LEU A 46 14.05 4.30 4.64
CA LEU A 46 14.25 5.36 3.63
C LEU A 46 15.73 5.55 3.31
N VAL A 47 16.59 5.56 4.31
CA VAL A 47 18.06 5.65 4.11
C VAL A 47 18.57 4.44 3.35
N ALA A 48 18.26 3.22 3.81
CA ALA A 48 18.72 1.99 3.19
C ALA A 48 18.24 1.85 1.73
N VAL A 49 16.95 2.10 1.50
CA VAL A 49 16.35 2.02 0.16
C VAL A 49 16.88 3.14 -0.74
N GLY A 50 17.12 4.33 -0.22
CA GLY A 50 17.69 5.44 -0.99
C GLY A 50 19.06 5.10 -1.57
N TYR A 51 19.95 4.53 -0.77
CA TYR A 51 21.26 4.06 -1.26
C TYR A 51 21.13 2.90 -2.25
N LEU A 52 20.25 1.94 -1.97
CA LEU A 52 19.99 0.80 -2.85
C LEU A 52 19.48 1.27 -4.22
N LEU A 53 18.50 2.18 -4.25
CA LEU A 53 17.92 2.70 -5.48
C LEU A 53 18.95 3.49 -6.30
N LYS A 54 19.81 4.28 -5.65
CA LYS A 54 20.89 4.98 -6.34
C LYS A 54 21.78 4.00 -7.11
N TYR A 55 22.17 2.89 -6.48
CA TYR A 55 22.97 1.83 -7.13
C TYR A 55 22.20 1.16 -8.27
N VAL A 56 20.95 0.77 -8.05
CA VAL A 56 20.11 0.09 -9.06
C VAL A 56 19.89 0.97 -10.28
N PHE A 57 19.69 2.28 -10.08
CA PHE A 57 19.49 3.22 -11.18
C PHE A 57 20.77 3.42 -12.02
N GLN A 58 21.94 3.37 -11.41
CA GLN A 58 23.23 3.46 -12.10
C GLN A 58 23.53 2.24 -12.96
N VAL A 59 23.24 1.04 -12.44
CA VAL A 59 23.53 -0.23 -13.15
C VAL A 59 22.58 -0.45 -14.32
N ASN A 60 21.36 0.08 -14.29
CA ASN A 60 20.31 -0.02 -15.33
C ASN A 60 20.15 -1.44 -15.90
N ASN A 61 20.12 -2.44 -15.00
CA ASN A 61 20.02 -3.86 -15.37
C ASN A 61 18.57 -4.36 -15.23
N LEU A 62 18.07 -5.01 -16.30
CA LEU A 62 16.73 -5.59 -16.35
C LEU A 62 16.47 -6.59 -15.20
N ILE A 63 17.42 -7.50 -14.99
CA ILE A 63 17.29 -8.56 -13.98
C ILE A 63 17.18 -7.96 -12.58
N LEU A 64 18.01 -6.96 -12.28
CA LEU A 64 18.01 -6.27 -11.00
C LEU A 64 16.66 -5.53 -10.77
N THR A 65 16.12 -4.91 -11.82
CA THR A 65 14.79 -4.25 -11.76
C THR A 65 13.68 -5.26 -11.44
N LEU A 66 13.67 -6.42 -12.11
CA LEU A 66 12.67 -7.46 -11.86
C LEU A 66 12.78 -8.03 -10.44
N ILE A 67 14.00 -8.25 -9.96
CA ILE A 67 14.22 -8.70 -8.57
C ILE A 67 13.67 -7.66 -7.59
N MET A 68 13.92 -6.37 -7.81
CA MET A 68 13.39 -5.31 -6.95
C MET A 68 11.86 -5.27 -6.95
N VAL A 69 11.22 -5.39 -8.11
CA VAL A 69 9.75 -5.48 -8.21
C VAL A 69 9.23 -6.70 -7.45
N LEU A 70 9.90 -7.85 -7.56
CA LEU A 70 9.52 -9.07 -6.85
C LEU A 70 9.65 -8.89 -5.33
N VAL A 71 10.70 -8.23 -4.86
CA VAL A 71 10.89 -7.89 -3.43
C VAL A 71 9.76 -6.96 -2.94
N ILE A 72 9.40 -5.94 -3.73
CA ILE A 72 8.30 -5.02 -3.41
C ILE A 72 6.97 -5.79 -3.28
N VAL A 73 6.63 -6.62 -4.27
CA VAL A 73 5.40 -7.43 -4.28
C VAL A 73 5.37 -8.40 -3.10
N SER A 74 6.50 -9.07 -2.81
CA SER A 74 6.62 -10.01 -1.69
C SER A 74 6.40 -9.31 -0.34
N ASN A 75 7.00 -8.15 -0.15
CA ASN A 75 6.84 -7.34 1.06
C ASN A 75 5.40 -6.84 1.22
N ALA A 76 4.80 -6.35 0.14
CA ALA A 76 3.39 -5.93 0.13
C ALA A 76 2.45 -7.09 0.48
N ALA A 77 2.67 -8.28 -0.11
CA ALA A 77 1.88 -9.48 0.17
C ALA A 77 2.01 -9.94 1.63
N PHE A 78 3.23 -9.88 2.18
CA PHE A 78 3.46 -10.21 3.59
C PHE A 78 2.75 -9.26 4.55
N ASN A 79 2.76 -7.95 4.25
CA ASN A 79 2.04 -6.96 5.04
C ASN A 79 0.51 -7.08 4.90
N ALA A 80 0.00 -7.39 3.70
CA ALA A 80 -1.42 -7.67 3.49
C ALA A 80 -1.89 -8.89 4.30
N LYS A 81 -1.11 -9.99 4.27
CA LYS A 81 -1.39 -11.20 5.06
C LYS A 81 -1.51 -10.90 6.55
N LYS A 82 -0.66 -10.04 7.12
CA LYS A 82 -0.68 -9.70 8.55
C LYS A 82 -2.03 -9.13 9.02
N ARG A 83 -2.83 -8.61 8.09
CA ARG A 83 -4.15 -8.03 8.39
C ARG A 83 -5.29 -9.07 8.39
N SER A 84 -5.03 -10.29 7.92
CA SER A 84 -5.94 -11.44 8.05
C SER A 84 -5.43 -12.38 9.13
N GLN A 85 -6.27 -12.67 10.11
CA GLN A 85 -5.90 -13.55 11.22
C GLN A 85 -6.17 -15.04 10.94
N GLN A 86 -7.04 -15.36 9.97
CA GLN A 86 -7.56 -16.71 9.78
C GLN A 86 -7.18 -17.38 8.44
N LEU A 87 -6.64 -16.66 7.46
CA LEU A 87 -6.36 -17.23 6.15
C LEU A 87 -5.01 -17.98 6.11
N GLN A 88 -5.05 -19.30 6.13
CA GLN A 88 -3.84 -20.14 6.06
C GLN A 88 -2.96 -19.86 4.83
N LYS A 89 -3.57 -19.57 3.66
CA LYS A 89 -2.88 -19.26 2.39
C LYS A 89 -2.87 -17.77 2.05
N GLY A 90 -3.13 -16.88 3.01
CA GLY A 90 -3.26 -15.43 2.77
C GLY A 90 -2.04 -14.79 2.09
N PHE A 91 -0.83 -15.28 2.36
CA PHE A 91 0.38 -14.81 1.67
C PHE A 91 0.36 -15.12 0.17
N LEU A 92 0.10 -16.37 -0.20
CA LEU A 92 0.10 -16.81 -1.60
C LEU A 92 -0.97 -16.07 -2.41
N ILE A 93 -2.18 -15.96 -1.84
CA ILE A 93 -3.29 -15.25 -2.48
C ILE A 93 -2.93 -13.77 -2.68
N SER A 94 -2.41 -13.11 -1.66
CA SER A 94 -1.99 -11.71 -1.76
C SER A 94 -0.83 -11.53 -2.74
N PHE A 95 0.14 -12.44 -2.75
CA PHE A 95 1.29 -12.38 -3.65
C PHE A 95 0.86 -12.48 -5.12
N ILE A 96 0.00 -13.44 -5.44
CA ILE A 96 -0.54 -13.60 -6.80
C ILE A 96 -1.39 -12.38 -7.18
N ALA A 97 -2.28 -11.93 -6.29
CA ALA A 97 -3.17 -10.80 -6.58
C ALA A 97 -2.39 -9.49 -6.81
N ILE A 98 -1.42 -9.17 -5.94
CA ILE A 98 -0.59 -7.97 -6.06
C ILE A 98 0.36 -8.09 -7.26
N GLY A 99 0.94 -9.28 -7.47
CA GLY A 99 1.82 -9.55 -8.60
C GLY A 99 1.11 -9.40 -9.94
N CYS A 100 -0.06 -10.01 -10.09
CA CYS A 100 -0.88 -9.85 -11.30
C CYS A 100 -1.31 -8.40 -11.52
N SER A 101 -1.79 -7.73 -10.47
CA SER A 101 -2.19 -6.31 -10.56
C SER A 101 -1.01 -5.43 -11.00
N THR A 102 0.15 -5.60 -10.38
CA THR A 102 1.35 -4.83 -10.71
C THR A 102 1.84 -5.15 -12.12
N GLY A 103 1.90 -6.44 -12.49
CA GLY A 103 2.37 -6.88 -13.80
C GLY A 103 1.46 -6.41 -14.94
N ILE A 104 0.15 -6.54 -14.80
CA ILE A 104 -0.82 -6.09 -15.81
C ILE A 104 -0.74 -4.56 -15.97
N THR A 105 -0.74 -3.82 -14.87
CA THR A 105 -0.71 -2.35 -14.92
C THR A 105 0.59 -1.85 -15.55
N ILE A 106 1.74 -2.35 -15.14
CA ILE A 106 3.04 -1.98 -15.74
C ILE A 106 3.08 -2.40 -17.21
N GLY A 107 2.59 -3.59 -17.54
CA GLY A 107 2.49 -4.05 -18.92
C GLY A 107 1.69 -3.09 -19.79
N ILE A 108 0.50 -2.68 -19.37
CA ILE A 108 -0.33 -1.70 -20.09
C ILE A 108 0.41 -0.38 -20.26
N LEU A 109 1.06 0.14 -19.22
CA LEU A 109 1.79 1.41 -19.26
C LEU A 109 2.99 1.37 -20.21
N ILE A 110 3.69 0.24 -20.31
CA ILE A 110 4.79 0.05 -21.26
C ILE A 110 4.26 -0.06 -22.68
N PHE A 111 3.22 -0.90 -22.91
CA PHE A 111 2.63 -1.08 -24.24
C PHE A 111 1.97 0.19 -24.78
N SER A 112 1.41 1.04 -23.91
CA SER A 112 0.87 2.34 -24.28
C SER A 112 1.95 3.40 -24.58
N GLY A 113 3.24 3.08 -24.30
CA GLY A 113 4.33 4.05 -24.45
C GLY A 113 4.38 5.13 -23.37
N SER A 114 3.52 5.03 -22.33
CA SER A 114 3.44 6.03 -21.26
C SER A 114 4.69 6.01 -20.36
N ILE A 115 5.34 4.85 -20.24
CA ILE A 115 6.58 4.69 -19.47
C ILE A 115 7.62 3.88 -20.28
N LYS A 116 8.88 4.20 -20.05
CA LYS A 116 10.00 3.40 -20.59
C LYS A 116 10.38 2.30 -19.61
N PHE A 117 10.90 1.18 -20.12
CA PHE A 117 11.37 0.09 -19.30
C PHE A 117 12.74 0.42 -18.68
N ILE A 118 12.78 1.40 -17.77
CA ILE A 118 13.97 1.83 -17.04
C ILE A 118 13.71 1.73 -15.52
N PRO A 119 14.72 1.36 -14.70
CA PRO A 119 14.54 1.16 -13.27
C PRO A 119 13.95 2.35 -12.54
N SER A 120 14.33 3.56 -12.93
CA SER A 120 13.88 4.82 -12.30
C SER A 120 12.38 5.10 -12.48
N GLN A 121 11.73 4.50 -13.47
CA GLN A 121 10.27 4.63 -13.69
C GLN A 121 9.53 3.40 -13.13
N ILE A 122 10.03 2.19 -13.42
CA ILE A 122 9.34 0.95 -13.05
C ILE A 122 9.29 0.75 -11.54
N ILE A 123 10.40 0.95 -10.82
CA ILE A 123 10.46 0.66 -9.39
C ILE A 123 9.52 1.55 -8.57
N PRO A 124 9.50 2.89 -8.73
CA PRO A 124 8.55 3.73 -8.01
C PRO A 124 7.09 3.43 -8.36
N ILE A 125 6.77 3.24 -9.65
CA ILE A 125 5.41 2.95 -10.10
C ILE A 125 4.95 1.58 -9.55
N SER A 126 5.78 0.54 -9.60
CA SER A 126 5.47 -0.76 -9.01
C SER A 126 5.23 -0.65 -7.50
N GLY A 127 6.01 0.17 -6.80
CA GLY A 127 5.82 0.44 -5.38
C GLY A 127 4.46 1.09 -5.06
N MET A 128 4.05 2.06 -5.87
CA MET A 128 2.73 2.71 -5.71
C MET A 128 1.58 1.73 -5.95
N ILE A 129 1.64 0.94 -7.03
CA ILE A 129 0.61 -0.06 -7.36
C ILE A 129 0.54 -1.13 -6.26
N ALA A 130 1.68 -1.69 -5.87
CA ALA A 130 1.76 -2.72 -4.84
C ALA A 130 1.27 -2.21 -3.47
N SER A 131 1.59 -0.97 -3.11
CA SER A 131 1.14 -0.33 -1.86
C SER A 131 -0.38 -0.15 -1.83
N ASN A 132 -0.97 0.39 -2.90
CA ASN A 132 -2.42 0.58 -2.99
C ASN A 132 -3.15 -0.78 -2.96
N SER A 133 -2.65 -1.77 -3.70
CA SER A 133 -3.19 -3.13 -3.68
C SER A 133 -3.08 -3.79 -2.30
N MET A 134 -1.95 -3.60 -1.61
CA MET A 134 -1.75 -4.08 -0.23
C MET A 134 -2.78 -3.50 0.74
N VAL A 135 -3.05 -2.19 0.64
CA VAL A 135 -4.06 -1.52 1.48
C VAL A 135 -5.44 -2.06 1.19
N ALA A 136 -5.83 -2.15 -0.08
CA ALA A 136 -7.14 -2.64 -0.51
C ALA A 136 -7.38 -4.10 -0.05
N ILE A 137 -6.41 -4.99 -0.30
CA ILE A 137 -6.48 -6.40 0.12
C ILE A 137 -6.52 -6.51 1.64
N GLY A 138 -5.70 -5.72 2.35
CA GLY A 138 -5.67 -5.74 3.80
C GLY A 138 -6.98 -5.27 4.45
N LEU A 139 -7.66 -4.29 3.88
CA LEU A 139 -8.99 -3.85 4.31
C LEU A 139 -10.05 -4.90 3.99
N CYS A 140 -9.98 -5.50 2.80
CA CYS A 140 -10.87 -6.58 2.40
C CYS A 140 -10.77 -7.76 3.37
N TYR A 141 -9.57 -8.21 3.71
CA TYR A 141 -9.37 -9.31 4.67
C TYR A 141 -9.91 -8.99 6.05
N ARG A 142 -9.59 -7.81 6.58
CA ARG A 142 -10.10 -7.40 7.90
C ARG A 142 -11.62 -7.37 7.93
N ASN A 143 -12.24 -6.82 6.89
CA ASN A 143 -13.69 -6.74 6.82
C ASN A 143 -14.34 -8.11 6.62
N LEU A 144 -13.72 -9.00 5.84
CA LEU A 144 -14.13 -10.40 5.71
C LEU A 144 -14.17 -11.10 7.07
N ASP A 145 -13.07 -11.04 7.82
CA ASP A 145 -12.96 -11.69 9.14
C ASP A 145 -14.05 -11.15 10.08
N THR A 146 -14.25 -9.83 10.11
CA THR A 146 -15.28 -9.20 10.96
C THR A 146 -16.70 -9.60 10.55
N LEU A 147 -17.02 -9.54 9.25
CA LEU A 147 -18.37 -9.85 8.77
C LEU A 147 -18.70 -11.35 8.92
N PHE A 148 -17.75 -12.25 8.68
CA PHE A 148 -17.99 -13.67 8.92
C PHE A 148 -18.23 -14.00 10.39
N GLN A 149 -17.55 -13.31 11.30
CA GLN A 149 -17.81 -13.46 12.75
C GLN A 149 -19.19 -12.93 13.12
N ASN A 150 -19.52 -11.72 12.67
CA ASN A 150 -20.79 -11.05 13.03
C ASN A 150 -22.02 -11.69 12.39
N GLN A 151 -21.89 -12.24 11.18
CA GLN A 151 -23.01 -12.81 10.40
C GLN A 151 -22.95 -14.35 10.34
N ARG A 152 -22.20 -14.98 11.26
CA ARG A 152 -22.03 -16.44 11.28
C ARG A 152 -23.34 -17.18 11.28
N GLN A 153 -24.32 -16.75 12.09
CA GLN A 153 -25.61 -17.39 12.19
C GLN A 153 -26.38 -17.29 10.87
N ALA A 154 -26.43 -16.12 10.24
CA ALA A 154 -27.12 -15.94 8.95
C ALA A 154 -26.52 -16.80 7.83
N VAL A 155 -25.19 -17.01 7.84
CA VAL A 155 -24.53 -17.90 6.88
C VAL A 155 -24.93 -19.35 7.15
N MET A 156 -24.94 -19.79 8.42
CA MET A 156 -25.34 -21.14 8.79
C MET A 156 -26.81 -21.43 8.46
N GLU A 157 -27.71 -20.48 8.70
CA GLU A 157 -29.13 -20.60 8.32
C GLU A 157 -29.30 -20.79 6.80
N LYS A 158 -28.59 -20.01 5.97
CA LYS A 158 -28.61 -20.17 4.51
C LYS A 158 -28.10 -21.54 4.07
N LEU A 159 -27.02 -22.05 4.71
CA LEU A 159 -26.50 -23.38 4.44
C LEU A 159 -27.50 -24.47 4.83
N ALA A 160 -28.19 -24.33 5.97
CA ALA A 160 -29.22 -25.25 6.42
C ALA A 160 -30.42 -25.30 5.47
N LEU A 161 -30.74 -24.17 4.81
CA LEU A 161 -31.76 -24.08 3.75
C LEU A 161 -31.29 -24.61 2.40
N GLY A 162 -30.09 -25.20 2.30
CA GLY A 162 -29.56 -25.82 1.08
C GLY A 162 -28.78 -24.88 0.16
N ALA A 163 -28.45 -23.66 0.59
CA ALA A 163 -27.61 -22.76 -0.20
C ALA A 163 -26.18 -23.31 -0.30
N THR A 164 -25.54 -23.11 -1.45
CA THR A 164 -24.10 -23.41 -1.60
C THR A 164 -23.26 -22.45 -0.77
N ILE A 165 -22.06 -22.86 -0.37
CA ILE A 165 -21.10 -22.02 0.40
C ILE A 165 -20.89 -20.68 -0.29
N LYS A 166 -20.74 -20.68 -1.62
CA LYS A 166 -20.57 -19.49 -2.44
C LYS A 166 -21.75 -18.53 -2.32
N LEU A 167 -22.97 -19.07 -2.42
CA LEU A 167 -24.21 -18.27 -2.35
C LEU A 167 -24.44 -17.71 -0.93
N ALA A 168 -24.18 -18.50 0.09
CA ALA A 168 -24.35 -18.09 1.48
C ALA A 168 -23.35 -16.97 1.87
N SER A 169 -22.11 -17.01 1.34
CA SER A 169 -21.05 -16.05 1.65
C SER A 169 -20.98 -14.84 0.71
N LEU A 170 -21.67 -14.88 -0.44
CA LEU A 170 -21.58 -13.87 -1.48
C LEU A 170 -21.82 -12.42 -0.99
N PRO A 171 -22.82 -12.11 -0.16
CA PRO A 171 -23.06 -10.75 0.34
C PRO A 171 -21.89 -10.24 1.18
N ILE A 172 -21.28 -11.12 2.00
CA ILE A 172 -20.12 -10.78 2.84
C ILE A 172 -18.91 -10.46 1.97
N ILE A 173 -18.67 -11.28 0.94
CA ILE A 173 -17.56 -11.08 -0.01
C ILE A 173 -17.75 -9.74 -0.75
N GLN A 174 -18.95 -9.48 -1.29
CA GLN A 174 -19.24 -8.24 -2.00
C GLN A 174 -19.04 -7.01 -1.12
N GLN A 175 -19.53 -7.04 0.11
CA GLN A 175 -19.37 -5.93 1.05
C GLN A 175 -17.89 -5.72 1.42
N SER A 176 -17.13 -6.80 1.59
CA SER A 176 -15.72 -6.72 1.93
C SER A 176 -14.87 -6.17 0.77
N VAL A 177 -15.17 -6.57 -0.46
CA VAL A 177 -14.53 -6.00 -1.66
C VAL A 177 -14.86 -4.52 -1.79
N LYS A 178 -16.13 -4.12 -1.61
CA LYS A 178 -16.55 -2.72 -1.63
C LYS A 178 -15.79 -1.88 -0.61
N THR A 179 -15.67 -2.36 0.62
CA THR A 179 -14.89 -1.70 1.68
C THR A 179 -13.40 -1.60 1.33
N GLY A 180 -12.82 -2.67 0.76
CA GLY A 180 -11.42 -2.68 0.34
C GLY A 180 -11.11 -1.70 -0.80
N MET A 181 -12.06 -1.48 -1.72
CA MET A 181 -11.90 -0.58 -2.85
C MET A 181 -12.22 0.89 -2.52
N ALA A 182 -12.95 1.16 -1.45
CA ALA A 182 -13.41 2.50 -1.11
C ALA A 182 -12.29 3.55 -1.07
N PRO A 183 -11.14 3.34 -0.39
CA PRO A 183 -10.08 4.35 -0.34
C PRO A 183 -9.48 4.66 -1.71
N THR A 184 -9.37 3.67 -2.59
CA THR A 184 -8.85 3.87 -3.95
C THR A 184 -9.81 4.70 -4.80
N ILE A 185 -11.12 4.42 -4.70
CA ILE A 185 -12.16 5.18 -5.40
C ILE A 185 -12.22 6.62 -4.87
N ASP A 186 -12.14 6.81 -3.56
CA ASP A 186 -12.19 8.14 -2.95
C ASP A 186 -10.93 8.95 -3.31
N SER A 187 -9.76 8.33 -3.33
CA SER A 187 -8.54 8.96 -3.82
C SER A 187 -8.68 9.38 -5.29
N ALA A 188 -9.25 8.54 -6.13
CA ALA A 188 -9.45 8.86 -7.54
C ALA A 188 -10.42 10.05 -7.76
N LYS A 189 -11.46 10.18 -6.91
CA LYS A 189 -12.40 11.32 -6.96
C LYS A 189 -11.76 12.65 -6.54
N THR A 190 -10.74 12.60 -5.68
CA THR A 190 -10.15 13.78 -5.04
C THR A 190 -8.79 14.18 -5.61
N VAL A 191 -8.24 13.37 -6.52
CA VAL A 191 -6.98 13.65 -7.22
C VAL A 191 -7.07 14.98 -7.97
N GLY A 192 -6.07 15.81 -7.80
CA GLY A 192 -5.93 17.11 -8.46
C GLY A 192 -6.61 18.27 -7.72
N ILE A 193 -7.62 18.02 -6.88
CA ILE A 193 -8.33 19.07 -6.14
C ILE A 193 -7.94 19.07 -4.66
N VAL A 194 -7.99 17.91 -4.02
CA VAL A 194 -7.71 17.77 -2.58
C VAL A 194 -6.35 17.13 -2.33
N SER A 195 -5.97 16.18 -3.19
CA SER A 195 -4.69 15.46 -3.07
C SER A 195 -3.91 15.52 -4.38
N LEU A 196 -2.64 15.92 -4.30
CA LEU A 196 -1.70 15.79 -5.41
C LEU A 196 -0.92 14.49 -5.23
N PRO A 197 -0.77 13.66 -6.28
CA PRO A 197 0.10 12.49 -6.23
C PRO A 197 1.52 12.91 -5.84
N GLY A 198 2.16 12.17 -4.90
CA GLY A 198 3.49 12.55 -4.39
C GLY A 198 4.57 12.69 -5.45
N MET A 199 4.50 11.91 -6.55
CA MET A 199 5.38 12.08 -7.70
C MET A 199 5.15 13.41 -8.43
N MET A 200 3.89 13.81 -8.60
CA MET A 200 3.55 15.07 -9.28
C MET A 200 4.00 16.27 -8.45
N SER A 201 3.75 16.26 -7.15
CA SER A 201 4.26 17.32 -6.26
C SER A 201 5.79 17.37 -6.25
N GLY A 202 6.46 16.21 -6.27
CA GLY A 202 7.92 16.13 -6.37
C GLY A 202 8.47 16.74 -7.67
N LEU A 203 7.82 16.50 -8.81
CA LEU A 203 8.18 17.10 -10.10
C LEU A 203 7.98 18.62 -10.10
N ILE A 204 6.86 19.11 -9.55
CA ILE A 204 6.58 20.54 -9.43
C ILE A 204 7.66 21.22 -8.56
N PHE A 205 8.03 20.61 -7.42
CA PHE A 205 9.12 21.14 -6.58
C PHE A 205 10.48 21.10 -7.26
N ALA A 206 10.70 20.13 -8.15
CA ALA A 206 11.92 20.05 -8.96
C ALA A 206 11.93 21.05 -10.14
N GLY A 207 10.86 21.85 -10.34
CA GLY A 207 10.74 22.82 -11.42
C GLY A 207 10.45 22.22 -12.80
N VAL A 208 9.92 20.98 -12.81
CA VAL A 208 9.46 20.32 -14.05
C VAL A 208 7.97 20.61 -14.22
N ASP A 209 7.57 21.04 -15.42
CA ASP A 209 6.16 21.25 -15.74
C ASP A 209 5.37 19.94 -15.59
N PRO A 210 4.20 19.96 -14.96
CA PRO A 210 3.42 18.76 -14.67
C PRO A 210 2.66 18.20 -15.88
N VAL A 211 2.76 18.84 -17.06
CA VAL A 211 2.10 18.45 -18.32
C VAL A 211 3.14 18.18 -19.39
#